data_6499f330f820e128036d6d99d6965b28
#
_entry.id   6499f330f820e128036d6d99d6965b28
#
_cell.length_a   1.000
_cell.length_b   1.000
_cell.length_c   1.000
_cell.angle_alpha   90.00
_cell.angle_beta   90.00
_cell.angle_gamma   90.00
#
_symmetry.space_group_name_H-M   'P 1'
#
loop_
_entity.id
_entity.type
_entity.pdbx_description
1 polymer ?
#
loop_
_entity_poly.entity_id
_entity_poly.type
_entity_poly.pdbx_seq_one_letter_code
_entity_poly.pdbx_strand_id
1 'polypeptide(L)'
;MQGLFKKGAQLFLGLTLGVFYPLIFQALAQQTESLIYEIGAQFQLEGHIISTEVHGNGNVNDTFLLFCEDEDSLNRYTLQRINHEVFKDPEGLMNNFSRVTRHLQAKIEEERSSKECLRVVSARDGRAFHRDSDGNFWRVTRFVDGGRSYDVPENDRQAYEAAKAYGEFQAKLSDMPGEPLLDTIPDFHNTRMRFENFRTAVERDEAGRSSEVGDLVEFALEREFLADKIKAEDFPVRVVHNDTKLNNVLLHKSTGEGMCVVDLDTVMPGCALHDFGDLVRTAACASVEDEVDLDKVRFLPETYGSIVEGYMESAGDMLDSREVGHLALAPLVITYELGLRFLTDYLEGDVYFKVKRPGHNLDRVRAQFKLLVSMEESLEEMEDIVLRFSATKSLA
;
A
#
# COMPACT_ATOMS: atom_id res chain seq x y z
N MET A 1 -11.55 20.55 5.37
CA MET A 1 -12.31 19.58 6.23
C MET A 1 -11.49 18.99 7.37
N GLN A 2 -10.18 18.77 7.23
CA GLN A 2 -9.32 18.39 8.39
C GLN A 2 -9.41 19.42 9.55
N GLY A 3 -9.60 20.71 9.29
CA GLY A 3 -9.78 21.74 10.30
C GLY A 3 -11.10 21.65 11.07
N LEU A 4 -12.16 21.10 10.50
CA LEU A 4 -13.44 20.91 11.17
C LEU A 4 -13.45 19.64 12.06
N PHE A 5 -12.78 18.56 11.64
CA PHE A 5 -12.61 17.36 12.47
C PHE A 5 -11.68 17.59 13.67
N LYS A 6 -10.57 18.36 13.49
CA LYS A 6 -9.70 18.74 14.63
C LYS A 6 -10.41 19.66 15.64
N LYS A 7 -11.27 20.58 15.20
CA LYS A 7 -12.03 21.44 16.11
C LYS A 7 -13.14 20.68 16.87
N GLY A 8 -13.72 19.64 16.30
CA GLY A 8 -14.69 18.79 16.98
C GLY A 8 -14.09 17.95 18.11
N ALA A 9 -12.83 17.49 17.96
CA ALA A 9 -12.14 16.67 18.96
C ALA A 9 -11.58 17.48 20.16
N GLN A 10 -11.25 18.76 19.96
CA GLN A 10 -10.75 19.64 21.06
C GLN A 10 -11.86 20.25 21.92
N LEU A 11 -13.14 20.16 21.51
CA LEU A 11 -14.28 20.62 22.31
C LEU A 11 -14.80 19.56 23.30
N PHE A 12 -14.08 18.45 23.49
CA PHE A 12 -14.49 17.28 24.28
C PHE A 12 -14.14 17.36 25.78
N LEU A 13 -13.65 18.47 26.28
CA LEU A 13 -13.39 18.66 27.71
C LEU A 13 -14.34 19.71 28.30
N GLY A 14 -15.48 19.23 28.79
CA GLY A 14 -16.35 19.93 29.73
C GLY A 14 -17.63 20.50 29.09
N LEU A 15 -18.73 19.78 29.16
CA LEU A 15 -20.06 20.17 29.60
C LEU A 15 -21.11 19.18 29.05
N THR A 16 -21.97 18.73 29.92
CA THR A 16 -23.19 17.93 29.73
C THR A 16 -24.05 18.39 28.52
N LEU A 17 -24.00 17.65 27.40
CA LEU A 17 -24.78 17.91 26.18
C LEU A 17 -25.28 16.59 25.56
N GLY A 18 -26.15 15.87 26.30
CA GLY A 18 -26.72 14.58 25.83
C GLY A 18 -27.72 14.67 24.66
N VAL A 19 -28.08 15.87 24.18
CA VAL A 19 -29.16 16.03 23.17
C VAL A 19 -28.67 16.67 21.86
N PHE A 20 -27.58 17.46 21.85
CA PHE A 20 -27.10 18.12 20.62
C PHE A 20 -26.13 17.27 19.77
N TYR A 21 -25.53 16.25 20.34
CA TYR A 21 -24.54 15.40 19.68
C TYR A 21 -25.08 14.60 18.48
N PRO A 22 -26.24 13.93 18.58
CA PRO A 22 -26.79 13.17 17.46
C PRO A 22 -27.14 14.04 16.26
N LEU A 23 -27.66 15.25 16.50
CA LEU A 23 -28.08 16.18 15.43
C LEU A 23 -26.89 16.77 14.65
N ILE A 24 -25.79 17.09 15.33
CA ILE A 24 -24.57 17.57 14.67
C ILE A 24 -23.93 16.45 13.86
N PHE A 25 -23.86 15.24 14.39
CA PHE A 25 -23.36 14.06 13.66
C PHE A 25 -24.23 13.73 12.43
N GLN A 26 -25.54 13.81 12.59
CA GLN A 26 -26.48 13.57 11.50
C GLN A 26 -26.38 14.64 10.41
N ALA A 27 -26.23 15.92 10.80
CA ALA A 27 -26.04 17.01 9.86
C ALA A 27 -24.70 16.89 9.09
N LEU A 28 -23.59 16.53 9.78
CA LEU A 28 -22.29 16.30 9.16
C LEU A 28 -22.32 15.09 8.22
N ALA A 29 -23.00 14.01 8.60
CA ALA A 29 -23.16 12.84 7.75
C ALA A 29 -23.96 13.18 6.49
N GLN A 30 -25.06 13.89 6.61
CA GLN A 30 -25.87 14.35 5.47
C GLN A 30 -25.10 15.31 4.55
N GLN A 31 -24.28 16.19 5.13
CA GLN A 31 -23.46 17.12 4.36
C GLN A 31 -22.35 16.38 3.58
N THR A 32 -21.75 15.37 4.20
CA THR A 32 -20.77 14.49 3.53
C THR A 32 -21.43 13.70 2.41
N GLU A 33 -22.58 13.10 2.67
CA GLU A 33 -23.34 12.34 1.67
C GLU A 33 -23.72 13.22 0.47
N SER A 34 -24.28 14.41 0.70
CA SER A 34 -24.61 15.36 -0.35
C SER A 34 -23.38 15.72 -1.22
N LEU A 35 -22.22 15.96 -0.61
CA LEU A 35 -20.99 16.22 -1.32
C LEU A 35 -20.58 15.02 -2.21
N ILE A 36 -20.70 13.80 -1.71
CA ILE A 36 -20.33 12.60 -2.47
C ILE A 36 -21.23 12.42 -3.70
N TYR A 37 -22.54 12.67 -3.58
CA TYR A 37 -23.46 12.70 -4.72
C TYR A 37 -23.09 13.78 -5.75
N GLU A 38 -22.79 15.00 -5.28
CA GLU A 38 -22.40 16.11 -6.14
C GLU A 38 -21.10 15.81 -6.92
N ILE A 39 -20.10 15.30 -6.22
CA ILE A 39 -18.80 14.92 -6.83
C ILE A 39 -18.97 13.73 -7.77
N GLY A 40 -19.71 12.69 -7.36
CA GLY A 40 -19.97 11.51 -8.21
C GLY A 40 -20.67 11.90 -9.52
N ALA A 41 -21.58 12.89 -9.48
CA ALA A 41 -22.26 13.40 -10.67
C ALA A 41 -21.34 14.12 -11.66
N GLN A 42 -20.08 14.42 -11.29
CA GLN A 42 -19.09 14.99 -12.20
C GLN A 42 -18.41 13.93 -13.08
N PHE A 43 -18.70 12.66 -12.88
CA PHE A 43 -18.11 11.54 -13.64
C PHE A 43 -19.12 10.91 -14.61
N GLN A 44 -18.60 10.19 -15.60
CA GLN A 44 -19.39 9.50 -16.64
C GLN A 44 -19.81 8.11 -16.11
N LEU A 45 -20.64 8.11 -15.06
CA LEU A 45 -21.20 6.89 -14.49
C LEU A 45 -22.29 6.30 -15.38
N GLU A 46 -22.39 4.98 -15.43
CA GLU A 46 -23.53 4.28 -16.04
C GLU A 46 -24.65 4.20 -14.99
N GLY A 47 -25.79 4.83 -15.27
CA GLY A 47 -26.91 4.96 -14.35
C GLY A 47 -26.84 6.20 -13.45
N HIS A 48 -27.76 6.27 -12.49
CA HIS A 48 -27.83 7.34 -11.48
C HIS A 48 -27.45 6.80 -10.10
N ILE A 49 -26.80 7.63 -9.28
CA ILE A 49 -26.37 7.23 -7.94
C ILE A 49 -27.61 7.07 -7.04
N ILE A 50 -27.82 5.88 -6.48
CA ILE A 50 -28.92 5.55 -5.57
C ILE A 50 -28.49 5.51 -4.10
N SER A 51 -27.20 5.16 -3.83
CA SER A 51 -26.65 5.19 -2.48
C SER A 51 -25.13 5.31 -2.50
N THR A 52 -24.58 5.71 -1.35
CA THR A 52 -23.13 5.84 -1.14
C THR A 52 -22.75 5.24 0.22
N GLU A 53 -21.55 4.66 0.31
CA GLU A 53 -21.01 4.11 1.55
C GLU A 53 -19.55 4.52 1.72
N VAL A 54 -19.10 4.78 2.96
CA VAL A 54 -17.68 4.90 3.27
C VAL A 54 -17.05 3.53 3.10
N HIS A 55 -15.97 3.43 2.35
CA HIS A 55 -15.34 2.15 2.03
C HIS A 55 -13.89 2.10 2.45
N GLY A 56 -13.53 0.97 3.11
CA GLY A 56 -12.16 0.68 3.50
C GLY A 56 -11.63 1.52 4.67
N ASN A 57 -10.46 1.11 5.15
CA ASN A 57 -9.70 1.79 6.20
C ASN A 57 -8.48 2.50 5.60
N GLY A 58 -8.56 2.99 4.35
CA GLY A 58 -7.43 3.58 3.62
C GLY A 58 -6.65 4.57 4.48
N ASN A 59 -5.34 4.32 4.61
CA ASN A 59 -4.48 5.15 5.46
C ASN A 59 -4.19 6.51 4.85
N VAL A 60 -4.34 6.65 3.53
CA VAL A 60 -3.96 7.86 2.80
C VAL A 60 -5.19 8.56 2.21
N ASN A 61 -5.89 7.93 1.28
CA ASN A 61 -7.05 8.53 0.60
C ASN A 61 -8.36 8.31 1.38
N ASP A 62 -9.34 9.18 1.16
CA ASP A 62 -10.72 8.92 1.59
C ASP A 62 -11.43 8.17 0.46
N THR A 63 -12.05 7.05 0.80
CA THR A 63 -12.66 6.13 -0.20
C THR A 63 -14.13 5.92 0.08
N PHE A 64 -14.93 5.96 -0.98
CA PHE A 64 -16.38 5.76 -0.96
C PHE A 64 -16.80 4.79 -2.05
N LEU A 65 -17.82 3.99 -1.79
CA LEU A 65 -18.54 3.24 -2.82
C LEU A 65 -19.73 4.05 -3.30
N LEU A 66 -19.94 4.07 -4.62
CA LEU A 66 -21.13 4.58 -5.25
C LEU A 66 -21.90 3.40 -5.84
N PHE A 67 -23.19 3.32 -5.54
CA PHE A 67 -24.10 2.37 -6.14
C PHE A 67 -24.96 3.12 -7.15
N CYS A 68 -24.90 2.69 -8.40
CA CYS A 68 -25.59 3.35 -9.51
C CYS A 68 -26.55 2.36 -10.16
N GLU A 69 -27.80 2.78 -10.34
CA GLU A 69 -28.84 2.01 -10.98
C GLU A 69 -29.12 2.55 -12.40
N ASP A 70 -29.13 1.66 -13.35
CA ASP A 70 -29.62 1.86 -14.71
C ASP A 70 -30.80 0.92 -14.96
N GLU A 71 -31.48 1.03 -16.10
CA GLU A 71 -32.71 0.28 -16.40
C GLU A 71 -32.60 -1.23 -16.13
N ASP A 72 -31.43 -1.84 -16.41
CA ASP A 72 -31.22 -3.30 -16.34
C ASP A 72 -30.06 -3.71 -15.40
N SER A 73 -29.35 -2.78 -14.75
CA SER A 73 -28.12 -3.12 -14.03
C SER A 73 -27.89 -2.27 -12.79
N LEU A 74 -27.25 -2.89 -11.79
CA LEU A 74 -26.67 -2.21 -10.63
C LEU A 74 -25.14 -2.15 -10.80
N ASN A 75 -24.63 -0.96 -11.06
CA ASN A 75 -23.21 -0.70 -11.23
C ASN A 75 -22.60 -0.17 -9.93
N ARG A 76 -21.35 -0.55 -9.64
CA ARG A 76 -20.61 -0.08 -8.48
C ARG A 76 -19.33 0.63 -8.91
N TYR A 77 -19.02 1.70 -8.20
CA TYR A 77 -17.81 2.50 -8.44
C TYR A 77 -17.13 2.82 -7.14
N THR A 78 -15.81 2.94 -7.20
CA THR A 78 -14.99 3.46 -6.10
C THR A 78 -14.67 4.93 -6.39
N LEU A 79 -15.15 5.82 -5.54
CA LEU A 79 -14.81 7.24 -5.56
C LEU A 79 -13.76 7.51 -4.50
N GLN A 80 -12.65 8.15 -4.87
CA GLN A 80 -11.57 8.49 -3.96
C GLN A 80 -11.21 9.96 -4.01
N ARG A 81 -11.02 10.54 -2.83
CA ARG A 81 -10.38 11.85 -2.68
C ARG A 81 -8.88 11.62 -2.48
N ILE A 82 -8.09 12.10 -3.44
CA ILE A 82 -6.63 11.99 -3.42
C ILE A 82 -6.08 12.91 -2.33
N ASN A 83 -5.24 12.35 -1.46
CA ASN A 83 -4.60 13.13 -0.40
C ASN A 83 -3.41 13.92 -0.97
N HIS A 84 -3.64 15.17 -1.36
CA HIS A 84 -2.63 16.06 -1.92
C HIS A 84 -1.62 16.61 -0.89
N GLU A 85 -1.81 16.31 0.40
CA GLU A 85 -0.77 16.54 1.41
C GLU A 85 0.35 15.50 1.32
N VAL A 86 0.01 14.26 0.93
CA VAL A 86 0.96 13.18 0.67
C VAL A 86 1.45 13.23 -0.78
N PHE A 87 0.53 13.24 -1.74
CA PHE A 87 0.83 13.29 -3.17
C PHE A 87 0.83 14.75 -3.66
N LYS A 88 2.01 15.37 -3.72
CA LYS A 88 2.15 16.80 -4.01
C LYS A 88 1.80 17.19 -5.46
N ASP A 89 1.81 16.22 -6.38
CA ASP A 89 1.39 16.37 -7.77
C ASP A 89 0.25 15.37 -8.10
N PRO A 90 -1.01 15.66 -7.72
CA PRO A 90 -2.14 14.78 -8.03
C PRO A 90 -2.41 14.63 -9.53
N GLU A 91 -2.06 15.61 -10.37
CA GLU A 91 -2.22 15.51 -11.81
C GLU A 91 -1.21 14.54 -12.41
N GLY A 92 0.06 14.62 -11.97
CA GLY A 92 1.10 13.68 -12.34
C GLY A 92 0.79 12.27 -11.88
N LEU A 93 0.31 12.09 -10.63
CA LEU A 93 -0.16 10.83 -10.11
C LEU A 93 -1.27 10.23 -11.00
N MET A 94 -2.28 11.02 -11.38
CA MET A 94 -3.38 10.56 -12.23
C MET A 94 -2.94 10.27 -13.66
N ASN A 95 -1.88 10.91 -14.15
CA ASN A 95 -1.26 10.55 -15.42
C ASN A 95 -0.61 9.15 -15.32
N ASN A 96 0.20 8.88 -14.28
CA ASN A 96 0.75 7.55 -14.02
C ASN A 96 -0.36 6.50 -13.93
N PHE A 97 -1.33 6.74 -13.06
CA PHE A 97 -2.46 5.84 -12.82
C PHE A 97 -3.22 5.47 -14.10
N SER A 98 -3.51 6.47 -14.94
CA SER A 98 -4.23 6.27 -16.19
C SER A 98 -3.40 5.53 -17.24
N ARG A 99 -2.10 5.78 -17.31
CA ARG A 99 -1.18 5.07 -18.22
C ARG A 99 -1.03 3.61 -17.83
N VAL A 100 -0.80 3.33 -16.54
CA VAL A 100 -0.67 1.99 -15.98
C VAL A 100 -1.94 1.18 -16.19
N THR A 101 -3.09 1.70 -15.79
CA THR A 101 -4.37 0.97 -15.90
C THR A 101 -4.74 0.69 -17.36
N ARG A 102 -4.50 1.64 -18.28
CA ARG A 102 -4.76 1.45 -19.71
C ARG A 102 -3.84 0.38 -20.31
N HIS A 103 -2.57 0.38 -19.94
CA HIS A 103 -1.61 -0.60 -20.43
C HIS A 103 -1.96 -2.02 -19.93
N LEU A 104 -2.24 -2.16 -18.63
CA LEU A 104 -2.67 -3.43 -18.03
C LEU A 104 -3.97 -3.95 -18.68
N GLN A 105 -4.94 -3.06 -18.92
CA GLN A 105 -6.19 -3.45 -19.58
C GLN A 105 -5.93 -4.00 -21.00
N ALA A 106 -5.08 -3.34 -21.78
CA ALA A 106 -4.72 -3.81 -23.12
C ALA A 106 -4.04 -5.19 -23.09
N LYS A 107 -3.12 -5.43 -22.13
CA LYS A 107 -2.45 -6.73 -21.95
C LYS A 107 -3.45 -7.83 -21.57
N ILE A 108 -4.35 -7.57 -20.63
CA ILE A 108 -5.38 -8.51 -20.18
C ILE A 108 -6.31 -8.90 -21.34
N GLU A 109 -6.72 -7.93 -22.17
CA GLU A 109 -7.56 -8.14 -23.35
C GLU A 109 -6.82 -8.95 -24.44
N GLU A 110 -5.54 -8.63 -24.70
CA GLU A 110 -4.69 -9.36 -25.65
C GLU A 110 -4.50 -10.84 -25.26
N GLU A 111 -4.23 -11.08 -23.98
CA GLU A 111 -4.04 -12.42 -23.41
C GLU A 111 -5.37 -13.18 -23.23
N ARG A 112 -6.51 -12.54 -23.38
CA ARG A 112 -7.84 -13.07 -23.04
C ARG A 112 -7.88 -13.63 -21.62
N SER A 113 -7.21 -12.95 -20.71
CA SER A 113 -7.08 -13.35 -19.31
C SER A 113 -8.41 -13.13 -18.57
N SER A 114 -8.67 -13.95 -17.55
CA SER A 114 -9.76 -13.74 -16.59
C SER A 114 -9.37 -12.74 -15.47
N LYS A 115 -8.16 -12.23 -15.51
CA LYS A 115 -7.68 -11.20 -14.55
C LYS A 115 -8.41 -9.88 -14.78
N GLU A 116 -8.43 -9.05 -13.75
CA GLU A 116 -8.99 -7.71 -13.78
C GLU A 116 -7.90 -6.66 -13.49
N CYS A 117 -8.16 -5.43 -13.89
CA CYS A 117 -7.38 -4.27 -13.48
C CYS A 117 -8.32 -3.11 -13.15
N LEU A 118 -7.83 -2.13 -12.40
CA LEU A 118 -8.59 -0.92 -12.14
C LEU A 118 -8.90 -0.19 -13.47
N ARG A 119 -10.15 0.30 -13.61
CA ARG A 119 -10.62 1.03 -14.80
C ARG A 119 -11.06 2.42 -14.38
N VAL A 120 -10.34 3.42 -14.87
CA VAL A 120 -10.66 4.83 -14.60
C VAL A 120 -11.97 5.20 -15.33
N VAL A 121 -12.86 5.85 -14.59
CA VAL A 121 -14.06 6.49 -15.16
C VAL A 121 -13.74 7.97 -15.37
N SER A 122 -13.86 8.46 -16.60
CA SER A 122 -13.58 9.84 -16.93
C SER A 122 -14.57 10.79 -16.25
N ALA A 123 -14.07 11.96 -15.85
CA ALA A 123 -14.93 13.08 -15.51
C ALA A 123 -15.68 13.57 -16.76
N ARG A 124 -16.74 14.36 -16.56
CA ARG A 124 -17.56 14.88 -17.67
C ARG A 124 -16.80 15.78 -18.64
N ASP A 125 -15.70 16.40 -18.17
CA ASP A 125 -14.79 17.19 -19.01
C ASP A 125 -13.73 16.34 -19.75
N GLY A 126 -13.79 15.01 -19.62
CA GLY A 126 -12.90 14.04 -20.27
C GLY A 126 -11.59 13.77 -19.52
N ARG A 127 -11.30 14.45 -18.41
CA ARG A 127 -10.12 14.19 -17.59
C ARG A 127 -10.30 12.90 -16.75
N ALA A 128 -9.20 12.33 -16.30
CA ALA A 128 -9.18 11.16 -15.43
C ALA A 128 -9.51 11.48 -13.96
N PHE A 129 -9.70 12.74 -13.62
CA PHE A 129 -10.01 13.24 -12.29
C PHE A 129 -10.90 14.48 -12.36
N HIS A 130 -11.57 14.79 -11.25
CA HIS A 130 -12.28 16.03 -11.04
C HIS A 130 -11.61 16.84 -9.92
N ARG A 131 -11.49 18.17 -10.10
CA ARG A 131 -11.05 19.08 -9.06
C ARG A 131 -12.24 19.90 -8.58
N ASP A 132 -12.57 19.79 -7.29
CA ASP A 132 -13.70 20.52 -6.70
C ASP A 132 -13.36 22.00 -6.43
N SER A 133 -14.37 22.76 -5.97
CA SER A 133 -14.22 24.19 -5.66
C SER A 133 -13.26 24.46 -4.49
N ASP A 134 -13.06 23.49 -3.60
CA ASP A 134 -12.15 23.57 -2.47
C ASP A 134 -10.72 23.16 -2.83
N GLY A 135 -10.49 22.77 -4.10
CA GLY A 135 -9.20 22.38 -4.63
C GLY A 135 -8.84 20.92 -4.41
N ASN A 136 -9.75 20.08 -3.88
CA ASN A 136 -9.48 18.65 -3.74
C ASN A 136 -9.58 17.92 -5.07
N PHE A 137 -8.78 16.88 -5.22
CA PHE A 137 -8.76 16.02 -6.39
C PHE A 137 -9.51 14.72 -6.12
N TRP A 138 -10.39 14.35 -7.06
CA TRP A 138 -11.26 13.19 -6.97
C TRP A 138 -11.11 12.32 -8.20
N ARG A 139 -11.10 11.01 -8.00
CA ARG A 139 -11.13 10.02 -9.09
C ARG A 139 -12.21 9.00 -8.86
N VAL A 140 -12.65 8.40 -9.95
CA VAL A 140 -13.57 7.26 -9.92
C VAL A 140 -12.95 6.11 -10.70
N THR A 141 -13.05 4.92 -10.14
CA THR A 141 -12.76 3.67 -10.84
C THR A 141 -13.98 2.75 -10.78
N ARG A 142 -14.12 1.85 -11.77
CA ARG A 142 -15.09 0.77 -11.65
C ARG A 142 -14.71 -0.10 -10.45
N PHE A 143 -15.71 -0.51 -9.68
CA PHE A 143 -15.50 -1.43 -8.58
C PHE A 143 -15.18 -2.83 -9.12
N VAL A 144 -14.19 -3.49 -8.54
CA VAL A 144 -13.79 -4.84 -8.95
C VAL A 144 -14.61 -5.86 -8.17
N ASP A 145 -15.57 -6.47 -8.85
CA ASP A 145 -16.48 -7.45 -8.27
C ASP A 145 -15.82 -8.84 -8.13
N GLY A 146 -16.26 -9.59 -7.14
CA GLY A 146 -15.80 -10.97 -6.94
C GLY A 146 -14.45 -11.11 -6.24
N GLY A 147 -13.72 -10.01 -6.00
CA GLY A 147 -12.47 -9.98 -5.26
C GLY A 147 -12.66 -9.87 -3.74
N ARG A 148 -11.67 -10.34 -3.00
CA ARG A 148 -11.51 -10.15 -1.55
C ARG A 148 -10.04 -9.85 -1.23
N SER A 149 -9.80 -8.88 -0.37
CA SER A 149 -8.47 -8.59 0.20
C SER A 149 -8.30 -9.23 1.57
N TYR A 150 -7.04 -9.44 1.99
CA TYR A 150 -6.67 -10.05 3.25
C TYR A 150 -5.51 -9.25 3.87
N ASP A 151 -5.57 -8.99 5.17
CA ASP A 151 -4.46 -8.34 5.89
C ASP A 151 -3.37 -9.36 6.28
N VAL A 152 -3.75 -10.61 6.51
CA VAL A 152 -2.87 -11.75 6.79
C VAL A 152 -3.38 -12.93 5.95
N PRO A 153 -2.51 -13.74 5.31
CA PRO A 153 -2.95 -14.88 4.54
C PRO A 153 -3.56 -15.97 5.46
N GLU A 154 -4.65 -16.55 5.05
CA GLU A 154 -5.29 -17.67 5.76
C GLU A 154 -4.59 -19.01 5.46
N ASN A 155 -3.77 -19.07 4.41
CA ASN A 155 -2.99 -20.23 3.97
C ASN A 155 -1.91 -19.82 2.96
N ASP A 156 -0.94 -20.72 2.72
CA ASP A 156 0.19 -20.47 1.83
C ASP A 156 -0.21 -20.24 0.36
N ARG A 157 -1.34 -20.83 -0.07
CA ARG A 157 -1.86 -20.62 -1.43
C ARG A 157 -2.23 -19.15 -1.68
N GLN A 158 -2.79 -18.45 -0.69
CA GLN A 158 -3.10 -17.02 -0.82
C GLN A 158 -1.83 -16.18 -0.94
N ALA A 159 -0.77 -16.52 -0.20
CA ALA A 159 0.51 -15.85 -0.30
C ALA A 159 1.17 -16.08 -1.67
N TYR A 160 1.15 -17.32 -2.17
CA TYR A 160 1.59 -17.66 -3.53
C TYR A 160 0.84 -16.86 -4.59
N GLU A 161 -0.50 -16.82 -4.53
CA GLU A 161 -1.32 -16.13 -5.52
C GLU A 161 -1.12 -14.62 -5.50
N ALA A 162 -0.92 -14.02 -4.32
CA ALA A 162 -0.57 -12.62 -4.20
C ALA A 162 0.80 -12.33 -4.82
N ALA A 163 1.79 -13.16 -4.55
CA ALA A 163 3.13 -13.05 -5.10
C ALA A 163 3.13 -13.18 -6.63
N LYS A 164 2.39 -14.16 -7.14
CA LYS A 164 2.19 -14.35 -8.58
C LYS A 164 1.51 -13.14 -9.22
N ALA A 165 0.49 -12.58 -8.57
CA ALA A 165 -0.20 -11.39 -9.10
C ALA A 165 0.71 -10.15 -9.17
N TYR A 166 1.56 -9.91 -8.17
CA TYR A 166 2.54 -8.83 -8.22
C TYR A 166 3.64 -9.07 -9.25
N GLY A 167 4.14 -10.30 -9.38
CA GLY A 167 5.09 -10.65 -10.42
C GLY A 167 4.51 -10.47 -11.83
N GLU A 168 3.27 -10.91 -12.07
CA GLU A 168 2.55 -10.66 -13.33
C GLU A 168 2.35 -9.15 -13.60
N PHE A 169 2.01 -8.38 -12.56
CA PHE A 169 1.85 -6.93 -12.65
C PHE A 169 3.15 -6.27 -13.13
N GLN A 170 4.28 -6.56 -12.51
CA GLN A 170 5.58 -6.02 -12.90
C GLN A 170 6.01 -6.49 -14.31
N ALA A 171 5.82 -7.78 -14.61
CA ALA A 171 6.15 -8.34 -15.92
C ALA A 171 5.34 -7.67 -17.05
N LYS A 172 4.04 -7.44 -16.85
CA LYS A 172 3.19 -6.74 -17.81
C LYS A 172 3.58 -5.28 -18.01
N LEU A 173 4.10 -4.62 -16.99
CA LEU A 173 4.55 -3.22 -17.07
C LEU A 173 5.98 -3.05 -17.60
N SER A 174 6.74 -4.15 -17.78
CA SER A 174 8.13 -4.08 -18.23
C SER A 174 8.31 -3.52 -19.64
N ASP A 175 7.31 -3.65 -20.50
CA ASP A 175 7.29 -3.13 -21.88
C ASP A 175 6.32 -1.93 -22.06
N MET A 176 5.92 -1.29 -20.96
CA MET A 176 4.99 -0.16 -21.02
C MET A 176 5.61 1.00 -21.83
N PRO A 177 4.96 1.45 -22.92
CA PRO A 177 5.53 2.45 -23.82
C PRO A 177 5.46 3.87 -23.26
N GLY A 178 6.31 4.75 -23.82
CA GLY A 178 6.32 6.18 -23.55
C GLY A 178 7.39 6.60 -22.55
N GLU A 179 7.32 7.85 -22.10
CA GLU A 179 8.26 8.41 -21.13
C GLU A 179 8.16 7.69 -19.78
N PRO A 180 9.23 7.66 -18.99
CA PRO A 180 9.18 7.15 -17.63
C PRO A 180 8.00 7.72 -16.84
N LEU A 181 7.47 6.94 -15.90
CA LEU A 181 6.48 7.44 -14.95
C LEU A 181 7.13 8.50 -14.04
N LEU A 182 6.30 9.41 -13.51
CA LEU A 182 6.74 10.40 -12.52
C LEU A 182 6.89 9.73 -11.15
N ASP A 183 7.84 10.21 -10.34
CA ASP A 183 7.94 9.84 -8.93
C ASP A 183 6.77 10.49 -8.18
N THR A 184 5.77 9.68 -7.78
CA THR A 184 4.61 10.18 -7.03
C THR A 184 4.98 10.58 -5.61
N ILE A 185 5.97 9.91 -5.04
CA ILE A 185 6.62 10.24 -3.77
C ILE A 185 8.14 10.07 -3.96
N PRO A 186 8.89 11.17 -4.09
CA PRO A 186 10.35 11.10 -4.21
C PRO A 186 11.00 10.36 -3.03
N ASP A 187 12.04 9.60 -3.30
CA ASP A 187 12.81 8.85 -2.30
C ASP A 187 11.94 7.93 -1.43
N PHE A 188 10.90 7.31 -1.99
CA PHE A 188 9.93 6.53 -1.22
C PHE A 188 10.61 5.38 -0.47
N HIS A 189 11.43 4.57 -1.17
CA HIS A 189 12.25 3.51 -0.62
C HIS A 189 13.74 3.87 -0.69
N ASN A 190 14.13 4.91 0.03
CA ASN A 190 15.53 5.27 0.22
C ASN A 190 15.89 5.00 1.69
N THR A 191 16.26 3.75 1.99
CA THR A 191 16.50 3.28 3.37
C THR A 191 17.62 4.07 4.04
N ARG A 192 18.67 4.48 3.30
CA ARG A 192 19.75 5.33 3.85
C ARG A 192 19.20 6.69 4.29
N MET A 193 18.38 7.35 3.48
CA MET A 193 17.74 8.62 3.84
C MET A 193 16.79 8.43 5.04
N ARG A 194 16.03 7.33 5.10
CA ARG A 194 15.17 7.03 6.26
C ARG A 194 15.97 6.87 7.54
N PHE A 195 17.14 6.23 7.47
CA PHE A 195 18.04 6.12 8.60
C PHE A 195 18.58 7.50 9.06
N GLU A 196 18.99 8.37 8.15
CA GLU A 196 19.45 9.72 8.51
C GLU A 196 18.32 10.59 9.08
N ASN A 197 17.10 10.47 8.57
CA ASN A 197 15.93 11.12 9.15
C ASN A 197 15.65 10.62 10.56
N PHE A 198 15.72 9.31 10.78
CA PHE A 198 15.62 8.71 12.11
C PHE A 198 16.66 9.27 13.09
N ARG A 199 17.94 9.32 12.69
CA ARG A 199 19.01 9.92 13.52
C ARG A 199 18.69 11.37 13.88
N THR A 200 18.26 12.13 12.90
CA THR A 200 17.88 13.53 13.10
C THR A 200 16.69 13.66 14.08
N ALA A 201 15.70 12.79 13.99
CA ALA A 201 14.56 12.78 14.91
C ALA A 201 14.98 12.43 16.34
N VAL A 202 15.91 11.48 16.52
CA VAL A 202 16.50 11.14 17.83
C VAL A 202 17.24 12.35 18.43
N GLU A 203 18.07 13.04 17.63
CA GLU A 203 18.85 14.21 18.08
C GLU A 203 17.96 15.40 18.46
N ARG A 204 16.88 15.65 17.71
CA ARG A 204 15.94 16.76 17.95
C ARG A 204 14.99 16.49 19.09
N ASP A 205 14.54 15.24 19.23
CA ASP A 205 13.58 14.80 20.25
C ASP A 205 12.38 15.77 20.41
N GLU A 206 11.79 16.18 19.29
CA GLU A 206 10.77 17.24 19.26
C GLU A 206 9.55 16.93 20.14
N ALA A 207 9.18 15.66 20.26
CA ALA A 207 8.08 15.23 21.13
C ALA A 207 8.52 14.86 22.56
N GLY A 208 9.83 14.90 22.88
CA GLY A 208 10.37 14.53 24.19
C GLY A 208 10.25 13.04 24.53
N ARG A 209 10.25 12.16 23.52
CA ARG A 209 9.95 10.71 23.66
C ARG A 209 11.19 9.80 23.51
N SER A 210 12.36 10.33 23.18
CA SER A 210 13.55 9.52 22.88
C SER A 210 14.02 8.68 24.10
N SER A 211 13.84 9.20 25.33
CA SER A 211 14.17 8.46 26.55
C SER A 211 13.27 7.25 26.81
N GLU A 212 12.08 7.18 26.22
CA GLU A 212 11.12 6.09 26.39
C GLU A 212 11.42 4.90 25.45
N VAL A 213 12.21 5.12 24.41
CA VAL A 213 12.47 4.16 23.31
C VAL A 213 13.96 3.92 23.09
N GLY A 214 14.79 4.10 24.12
CA GLY A 214 16.25 3.95 24.03
C GLY A 214 16.69 2.58 23.50
N ASP A 215 16.01 1.51 23.87
CA ASP A 215 16.21 0.15 23.40
C ASP A 215 15.92 -0.01 21.89
N LEU A 216 14.87 0.64 21.38
CA LEU A 216 14.52 0.63 19.96
C LEU A 216 15.47 1.49 19.13
N VAL A 217 15.96 2.61 19.72
CA VAL A 217 16.99 3.46 19.11
C VAL A 217 18.29 2.68 18.96
N GLU A 218 18.77 2.00 20.03
CA GLU A 218 19.95 1.15 19.99
C GLU A 218 19.82 0.03 18.96
N PHE A 219 18.68 -0.68 18.97
CA PHE A 219 18.37 -1.71 17.99
C PHE A 219 18.48 -1.22 16.54
N ALA A 220 17.97 -0.03 16.25
CA ALA A 220 18.02 0.56 14.91
C ALA A 220 19.46 0.96 14.52
N LEU A 221 20.24 1.52 15.44
CA LEU A 221 21.63 1.91 15.21
C LEU A 221 22.53 0.69 14.94
N GLU A 222 22.36 -0.40 15.68
CA GLU A 222 23.13 -1.65 15.46
C GLU A 222 22.93 -2.24 14.06
N ARG A 223 21.77 -1.95 13.42
CA ARG A 223 21.40 -2.45 12.09
C ARG A 223 21.55 -1.44 10.97
N GLU A 224 22.28 -0.34 11.20
CA GLU A 224 22.59 0.66 10.17
C GLU A 224 23.09 0.04 8.86
N PHE A 225 23.84 -1.07 8.95
CA PHE A 225 24.38 -1.76 7.77
C PHE A 225 23.29 -2.21 6.76
N LEU A 226 22.04 -2.41 7.20
CA LEU A 226 20.93 -2.75 6.31
C LEU A 226 20.54 -1.59 5.39
N ALA A 227 20.81 -0.34 5.81
CA ALA A 227 20.45 0.84 5.03
C ALA A 227 21.20 0.96 3.68
N ASP A 228 22.31 0.24 3.53
CA ASP A 228 23.13 0.26 2.31
C ASP A 228 23.09 -1.06 1.53
N LYS A 229 22.29 -2.03 1.94
CA LYS A 229 22.28 -3.36 1.32
C LYS A 229 21.54 -3.41 -0.02
N ILE A 230 20.48 -2.59 -0.17
CA ILE A 230 19.73 -2.48 -1.42
C ILE A 230 19.60 -0.99 -1.74
N LYS A 231 20.37 -0.54 -2.72
CA LYS A 231 20.29 0.82 -3.27
C LYS A 231 19.65 0.71 -4.65
N ALA A 232 18.58 1.48 -4.89
CA ALA A 232 17.83 1.38 -6.15
C ALA A 232 18.73 1.61 -7.39
N GLU A 233 19.76 2.46 -7.28
CA GLU A 233 20.73 2.73 -8.35
C GLU A 233 21.63 1.53 -8.72
N ASP A 234 21.74 0.52 -7.86
CA ASP A 234 22.55 -0.67 -8.13
C ASP A 234 21.78 -1.74 -8.93
N PHE A 235 20.48 -1.56 -9.15
CA PHE A 235 19.58 -2.51 -9.79
C PHE A 235 18.88 -1.90 -11.01
N PRO A 236 18.35 -2.74 -11.92
CA PRO A 236 17.54 -2.25 -13.04
C PRO A 236 16.34 -1.44 -12.56
N VAL A 237 16.14 -0.26 -13.17
CA VAL A 237 14.92 0.53 -12.93
C VAL A 237 13.75 -0.13 -13.61
N ARG A 238 12.69 -0.40 -12.84
CA ARG A 238 11.45 -1.02 -13.29
C ARG A 238 10.25 -0.17 -12.90
N VAL A 239 9.10 -0.43 -13.48
CA VAL A 239 7.84 0.08 -12.96
C VAL A 239 7.41 -0.85 -11.83
N VAL A 240 7.37 -0.33 -10.62
CA VAL A 240 7.08 -1.07 -9.40
C VAL A 240 5.89 -0.48 -8.65
N HIS A 241 5.29 -1.26 -7.78
CA HIS A 241 4.10 -0.84 -7.01
C HIS A 241 4.46 0.00 -5.78
N ASN A 242 5.58 -0.35 -5.11
CA ASN A 242 6.11 0.28 -3.89
C ASN A 242 5.24 0.17 -2.61
N ASP A 243 4.07 -0.43 -2.66
CA ASP A 243 3.23 -0.73 -1.48
C ASP A 243 2.55 -2.09 -1.70
N THR A 244 3.37 -3.15 -1.78
CA THR A 244 2.94 -4.50 -2.19
C THR A 244 2.38 -5.33 -1.04
N LYS A 245 1.68 -4.69 -0.13
CA LYS A 245 0.98 -5.39 0.95
C LYS A 245 -0.01 -6.41 0.42
N LEU A 246 -0.19 -7.48 1.17
CA LEU A 246 -1.15 -8.54 0.81
C LEU A 246 -2.55 -7.99 0.52
N ASN A 247 -3.01 -7.00 1.28
CA ASN A 247 -4.34 -6.41 1.11
C ASN A 247 -4.50 -5.51 -0.12
N ASN A 248 -3.41 -5.22 -0.85
CA ASN A 248 -3.44 -4.54 -2.15
C ASN A 248 -3.54 -5.51 -3.34
N VAL A 249 -3.77 -6.80 -3.07
CA VAL A 249 -4.19 -7.79 -4.08
C VAL A 249 -5.57 -8.32 -3.75
N LEU A 250 -6.48 -8.23 -4.71
CA LEU A 250 -7.77 -8.89 -4.64
C LEU A 250 -7.63 -10.32 -5.12
N LEU A 251 -7.95 -11.28 -4.26
CA LEU A 251 -8.07 -12.69 -4.61
C LEU A 251 -9.51 -13.02 -4.97
N HIS A 252 -9.73 -13.84 -5.98
CA HIS A 252 -11.06 -14.24 -6.42
C HIS A 252 -11.75 -15.10 -5.35
N LYS A 253 -12.96 -14.69 -4.91
CA LYS A 253 -13.67 -15.28 -3.76
C LYS A 253 -13.91 -16.79 -3.86
N SER A 254 -14.07 -17.34 -5.06
CA SER A 254 -14.38 -18.75 -5.25
C SER A 254 -13.19 -19.60 -5.65
N THR A 255 -12.21 -19.07 -6.41
CA THR A 255 -11.02 -19.84 -6.85
C THR A 255 -9.80 -19.59 -5.97
N GLY A 256 -9.74 -18.47 -5.26
CA GLY A 256 -8.58 -18.03 -4.49
C GLY A 256 -7.43 -17.48 -5.34
N GLU A 257 -7.57 -17.43 -6.66
CA GLU A 257 -6.55 -16.92 -7.57
C GLU A 257 -6.40 -15.39 -7.47
N GLY A 258 -5.18 -14.90 -7.66
CA GLY A 258 -4.90 -13.47 -7.77
C GLY A 258 -5.69 -12.87 -8.92
N MET A 259 -6.50 -11.83 -8.66
CA MET A 259 -7.43 -11.26 -9.61
C MET A 259 -7.06 -9.86 -10.07
N CYS A 260 -6.77 -8.96 -9.14
CA CYS A 260 -6.49 -7.56 -9.43
C CYS A 260 -5.54 -6.96 -8.40
N VAL A 261 -4.51 -6.26 -8.86
CA VAL A 261 -3.66 -5.40 -8.01
C VAL A 261 -4.34 -4.03 -7.90
N VAL A 262 -4.45 -3.53 -6.69
CA VAL A 262 -5.14 -2.26 -6.36
C VAL A 262 -4.21 -1.30 -5.63
N ASP A 263 -4.68 -0.06 -5.36
CA ASP A 263 -3.92 1.01 -4.68
C ASP A 263 -2.65 1.43 -5.44
N LEU A 264 -2.82 1.81 -6.71
CA LEU A 264 -1.73 2.10 -7.65
C LEU A 264 -1.11 3.50 -7.49
N ASP A 265 -1.32 4.20 -6.38
CA ASP A 265 -0.87 5.59 -6.19
C ASP A 265 0.64 5.72 -6.04
N THR A 266 1.29 4.65 -5.60
CA THR A 266 2.73 4.56 -5.44
C THR A 266 3.43 3.91 -6.63
N VAL A 267 2.70 3.62 -7.73
CA VAL A 267 3.29 3.03 -8.93
C VAL A 267 4.13 4.06 -9.66
N MET A 268 5.45 3.83 -9.66
CA MET A 268 6.48 4.70 -10.22
C MET A 268 7.75 3.90 -10.55
N PRO A 269 8.79 4.53 -11.14
CA PRO A 269 10.07 3.87 -11.33
C PRO A 269 10.71 3.45 -9.98
N GLY A 270 11.31 2.28 -9.93
CA GLY A 270 11.94 1.78 -8.70
C GLY A 270 12.63 0.45 -8.87
N CYS A 271 12.90 -0.23 -7.76
CA CYS A 271 13.57 -1.52 -7.69
C CYS A 271 12.58 -2.64 -7.34
N ALA A 272 12.57 -3.71 -8.13
CA ALA A 272 11.69 -4.87 -7.92
C ALA A 272 11.89 -5.54 -6.55
N LEU A 273 13.08 -5.41 -5.96
CA LEU A 273 13.37 -5.96 -4.63
C LEU A 273 12.56 -5.27 -3.51
N HIS A 274 12.24 -3.99 -3.66
CA HIS A 274 11.39 -3.30 -2.69
C HIS A 274 9.99 -3.88 -2.67
N ASP A 275 9.40 -4.12 -3.85
CA ASP A 275 8.09 -4.76 -3.97
C ASP A 275 8.10 -6.17 -3.37
N PHE A 276 9.08 -7.00 -3.75
CA PHE A 276 9.20 -8.33 -3.18
C PHE A 276 9.36 -8.30 -1.66
N GLY A 277 10.21 -7.39 -1.16
CA GLY A 277 10.46 -7.24 0.27
C GLY A 277 9.21 -6.85 1.06
N ASP A 278 8.41 -5.90 0.56
CA ASP A 278 7.20 -5.43 1.25
C ASP A 278 6.08 -6.49 1.24
N LEU A 279 5.95 -7.24 0.14
CA LEU A 279 5.04 -8.39 0.08
C LEU A 279 5.41 -9.44 1.15
N VAL A 280 6.68 -9.84 1.21
CA VAL A 280 7.13 -10.84 2.20
C VAL A 280 6.90 -10.34 3.62
N ARG A 281 7.22 -9.07 3.90
CA ARG A 281 7.01 -8.43 5.20
C ARG A 281 5.57 -8.59 5.70
N THR A 282 4.59 -8.46 4.83
CA THR A 282 3.17 -8.54 5.20
C THR A 282 2.59 -9.94 5.06
N ALA A 283 2.95 -10.69 4.02
CA ALA A 283 2.35 -11.99 3.72
C ALA A 283 3.07 -13.18 4.37
N ALA A 284 4.36 -13.05 4.75
CA ALA A 284 5.08 -14.10 5.49
C ALA A 284 5.21 -13.78 6.99
N CYS A 285 4.33 -12.95 7.54
CA CYS A 285 4.21 -12.66 8.96
C CYS A 285 2.95 -13.32 9.54
N ALA A 286 3.08 -13.92 10.74
CA ALA A 286 1.96 -14.59 11.40
C ALA A 286 0.92 -13.63 12.02
N SER A 287 1.17 -12.31 11.98
CA SER A 287 0.34 -11.29 12.62
C SER A 287 0.21 -10.04 11.75
N VAL A 288 -0.71 -9.16 12.15
CA VAL A 288 -0.89 -7.84 11.53
C VAL A 288 0.26 -6.90 11.88
N GLU A 289 0.39 -5.79 11.12
CA GLU A 289 1.49 -4.82 11.19
C GLU A 289 1.61 -4.12 12.56
N ASP A 290 0.49 -3.95 13.28
CA ASP A 290 0.37 -3.26 14.56
C ASP A 290 0.04 -4.20 15.73
N GLU A 291 0.44 -5.50 15.63
CA GLU A 291 0.24 -6.49 16.69
C GLU A 291 0.97 -6.05 17.98
N VAL A 292 0.24 -6.06 19.08
CA VAL A 292 0.75 -5.68 20.41
C VAL A 292 1.39 -6.87 21.14
N ASP A 293 0.88 -8.06 20.90
CA ASP A 293 1.40 -9.30 21.45
C ASP A 293 2.57 -9.80 20.61
N LEU A 294 3.78 -9.41 21.00
CA LEU A 294 5.00 -9.72 20.26
C LEU A 294 5.32 -11.21 20.15
N ASP A 295 4.75 -12.07 20.99
CA ASP A 295 4.92 -13.53 20.89
C ASP A 295 4.20 -14.10 19.66
N LYS A 296 3.25 -13.37 19.09
CA LYS A 296 2.58 -13.72 17.83
C LYS A 296 3.35 -13.26 16.61
N VAL A 297 4.26 -12.29 16.75
CA VAL A 297 5.02 -11.73 15.64
C VAL A 297 6.18 -12.66 15.32
N ARG A 298 6.07 -13.36 14.20
CA ARG A 298 7.10 -14.29 13.71
C ARG A 298 7.05 -14.40 12.20
N PHE A 299 8.20 -14.62 11.61
CA PHE A 299 8.36 -14.98 10.21
C PHE A 299 7.92 -16.42 9.94
N LEU A 300 7.39 -16.68 8.76
CA LEU A 300 6.85 -17.97 8.32
C LEU A 300 7.64 -18.48 7.10
N PRO A 301 8.68 -19.34 7.28
CA PRO A 301 9.52 -19.81 6.17
C PRO A 301 8.77 -20.58 5.08
N GLU A 302 7.76 -21.41 5.45
CA GLU A 302 6.95 -22.15 4.47
C GLU A 302 6.13 -21.20 3.60
N THR A 303 5.51 -20.19 4.21
CA THR A 303 4.76 -19.15 3.47
C THR A 303 5.71 -18.33 2.58
N TYR A 304 6.92 -18.02 3.07
CA TYR A 304 7.95 -17.37 2.25
C TYR A 304 8.31 -18.22 1.03
N GLY A 305 8.45 -19.54 1.19
CA GLY A 305 8.69 -20.46 0.07
C GLY A 305 7.60 -20.35 -1.00
N SER A 306 6.34 -20.29 -0.59
CA SER A 306 5.21 -20.11 -1.50
C SER A 306 5.21 -18.74 -2.20
N ILE A 307 5.66 -17.68 -1.51
CA ILE A 307 5.84 -16.34 -2.10
C ILE A 307 6.94 -16.37 -3.16
N VAL A 308 8.12 -16.95 -2.85
CA VAL A 308 9.23 -17.09 -3.80
C VAL A 308 8.77 -17.86 -5.03
N GLU A 309 8.06 -18.99 -4.86
CA GLU A 309 7.54 -19.79 -5.96
C GLU A 309 6.64 -18.96 -6.88
N GLY A 310 5.59 -18.33 -6.34
CA GLY A 310 4.63 -17.53 -7.11
C GLY A 310 5.27 -16.34 -7.81
N TYR A 311 6.16 -15.62 -7.13
CA TYR A 311 6.87 -14.48 -7.70
C TYR A 311 7.85 -14.90 -8.80
N MET A 312 8.66 -15.94 -8.58
CA MET A 312 9.61 -16.45 -9.58
C MET A 312 8.92 -17.07 -10.79
N GLU A 313 7.76 -17.69 -10.61
CA GLU A 313 6.96 -18.20 -11.74
C GLU A 313 6.57 -17.08 -12.71
N SER A 314 6.17 -15.93 -12.18
CA SER A 314 5.59 -14.83 -12.98
C SER A 314 6.58 -13.72 -13.35
N ALA A 315 7.51 -13.38 -12.45
CA ALA A 315 8.50 -12.30 -12.65
C ALA A 315 9.90 -12.80 -12.94
N GLY A 316 10.19 -14.08 -12.72
CA GLY A 316 11.58 -14.59 -12.75
C GLY A 316 12.33 -14.42 -14.08
N ASP A 317 11.63 -14.32 -15.21
CA ASP A 317 12.26 -14.04 -16.53
C ASP A 317 12.63 -12.56 -16.69
N MET A 318 12.01 -11.68 -15.90
CA MET A 318 12.29 -10.26 -15.88
C MET A 318 13.51 -9.94 -15.00
N LEU A 319 13.71 -10.71 -13.93
CA LEU A 319 14.77 -10.45 -12.94
C LEU A 319 16.16 -10.83 -13.46
N ASP A 320 17.16 -10.01 -13.19
CA ASP A 320 18.57 -10.39 -13.42
C ASP A 320 19.11 -11.22 -12.23
N SER A 321 20.30 -11.79 -12.42
CA SER A 321 20.92 -12.67 -11.40
C SER A 321 21.27 -11.92 -10.09
N ARG A 322 21.48 -10.61 -10.15
CA ARG A 322 21.73 -9.79 -8.94
C ARG A 322 20.43 -9.59 -8.16
N GLU A 323 19.33 -9.29 -8.87
CA GLU A 323 18.01 -9.18 -8.24
C GLU A 323 17.64 -10.50 -7.56
N VAL A 324 17.78 -11.63 -8.27
CA VAL A 324 17.52 -12.96 -7.69
C VAL A 324 18.38 -13.23 -6.46
N GLY A 325 19.69 -12.90 -6.52
CA GLY A 325 20.61 -13.07 -5.40
C GLY A 325 20.32 -12.20 -4.17
N HIS A 326 19.42 -11.19 -4.28
CA HIS A 326 19.05 -10.30 -3.18
C HIS A 326 17.61 -10.52 -2.69
N LEU A 327 16.85 -11.45 -3.25
CA LEU A 327 15.47 -11.72 -2.84
C LEU A 327 15.36 -12.09 -1.34
N ALA A 328 16.31 -12.87 -0.81
CA ALA A 328 16.29 -13.22 0.61
C ALA A 328 16.58 -12.03 1.53
N LEU A 329 17.37 -11.06 1.07
CA LEU A 329 17.74 -9.88 1.84
C LEU A 329 16.67 -8.76 1.78
N ALA A 330 15.92 -8.68 0.70
CA ALA A 330 14.95 -7.60 0.46
C ALA A 330 13.90 -7.45 1.57
N PRO A 331 13.29 -8.52 2.12
CA PRO A 331 12.35 -8.40 3.24
C PRO A 331 12.97 -7.78 4.49
N LEU A 332 14.24 -8.11 4.80
CA LEU A 332 14.93 -7.55 5.96
C LEU A 332 15.12 -6.04 5.81
N VAL A 333 15.53 -5.59 4.61
CA VAL A 333 15.75 -4.17 4.33
C VAL A 333 14.45 -3.39 4.44
N ILE A 334 13.36 -3.85 3.83
CA ILE A 334 12.06 -3.14 3.87
C ILE A 334 11.44 -3.18 5.28
N THR A 335 11.55 -4.31 6.00
CA THR A 335 11.06 -4.39 7.39
C THR A 335 11.82 -3.42 8.29
N TYR A 336 13.14 -3.32 8.14
CA TYR A 336 13.95 -2.32 8.83
C TYR A 336 13.53 -0.90 8.48
N GLU A 337 13.38 -0.60 7.19
CA GLU A 337 12.96 0.72 6.70
C GLU A 337 11.62 1.15 7.31
N LEU A 338 10.61 0.27 7.30
CA LEU A 338 9.29 0.56 7.89
C LEU A 338 9.40 0.78 9.41
N GLY A 339 10.20 -0.02 10.11
CA GLY A 339 10.51 0.18 11.52
C GLY A 339 11.12 1.57 11.78
N LEU A 340 12.09 2.00 10.98
CA LEU A 340 12.68 3.34 11.06
C LEU A 340 11.62 4.44 10.82
N ARG A 341 10.76 4.30 9.81
CA ARG A 341 9.73 5.29 9.49
C ARG A 341 8.72 5.44 10.61
N PHE A 342 8.25 4.35 11.21
CA PHE A 342 7.35 4.40 12.36
C PHE A 342 8.03 4.99 13.60
N LEU A 343 9.31 4.66 13.85
CA LEU A 343 10.05 5.20 14.98
C LEU A 343 10.31 6.71 14.82
N THR A 344 10.68 7.14 13.62
CA THR A 344 10.84 8.55 13.27
C THR A 344 9.55 9.33 13.54
N ASP A 345 8.42 8.85 13.01
CA ASP A 345 7.12 9.50 13.19
C ASP A 345 6.68 9.53 14.67
N TYR A 346 6.96 8.48 15.44
CA TYR A 346 6.73 8.46 16.88
C TYR A 346 7.54 9.55 17.60
N LEU A 347 8.83 9.70 17.27
CA LEU A 347 9.71 10.71 17.83
C LEU A 347 9.32 12.14 17.42
N GLU A 348 8.73 12.31 16.24
CA GLU A 348 8.22 13.58 15.73
C GLU A 348 6.79 13.91 16.19
N GLY A 349 6.15 13.02 16.97
CA GLY A 349 4.83 13.27 17.57
C GLY A 349 3.64 12.73 16.81
N ASP A 350 3.82 11.66 15.99
CA ASP A 350 2.77 10.97 15.22
C ASP A 350 2.11 11.89 14.18
N VAL A 351 2.93 12.53 13.33
CA VAL A 351 2.48 13.56 12.37
C VAL A 351 2.26 13.01 10.95
N TYR A 352 2.93 11.93 10.57
CA TYR A 352 2.89 11.36 9.23
C TYR A 352 1.85 10.25 9.08
N PHE A 353 1.93 9.20 9.88
CA PHE A 353 0.99 8.08 9.79
C PHE A 353 -0.30 8.34 10.57
N LYS A 354 -1.44 7.89 10.03
CA LYS A 354 -2.70 7.91 10.79
C LYS A 354 -2.59 6.99 12.01
N VAL A 355 -2.80 7.55 13.19
CA VAL A 355 -2.82 6.79 14.44
C VAL A 355 -4.25 6.65 14.96
N LYS A 356 -4.61 5.44 15.41
CA LYS A 356 -5.93 5.10 15.94
C LYS A 356 -5.99 5.21 17.46
N ARG A 357 -4.82 5.21 18.12
CA ARG A 357 -4.66 5.24 19.58
C ARG A 357 -3.31 5.85 19.96
N PRO A 358 -3.13 6.34 21.20
CA PRO A 358 -1.81 6.71 21.70
C PRO A 358 -0.84 5.51 21.61
N GLY A 359 0.40 5.76 21.20
CA GLY A 359 1.42 4.72 21.06
C GLY A 359 1.25 3.78 19.87
N HIS A 360 0.33 4.04 18.94
CA HIS A 360 0.09 3.15 17.80
C HIS A 360 1.34 2.95 16.92
N ASN A 361 2.10 4.03 16.63
CA ASN A 361 3.36 3.90 15.90
C ASN A 361 4.42 3.14 16.70
N LEU A 362 4.44 3.26 18.01
CA LEU A 362 5.35 2.50 18.88
C LEU A 362 5.05 0.99 18.83
N ASP A 363 3.76 0.60 18.80
CA ASP A 363 3.38 -0.81 18.63
C ASP A 363 3.84 -1.33 17.27
N ARG A 364 3.67 -0.53 16.20
CA ARG A 364 4.17 -0.86 14.86
C ARG A 364 5.69 -1.05 14.84
N VAL A 365 6.46 -0.13 15.45
CA VAL A 365 7.93 -0.27 15.55
C VAL A 365 8.30 -1.61 16.18
N ARG A 366 7.71 -1.92 17.34
CA ARG A 366 8.00 -3.15 18.09
C ARG A 366 7.68 -4.40 17.27
N ALA A 367 6.54 -4.40 16.57
CA ALA A 367 6.15 -5.50 15.69
C ALA A 367 7.16 -5.65 14.51
N GLN A 368 7.53 -4.56 13.82
CA GLN A 368 8.48 -4.63 12.72
C GLN A 368 9.87 -5.08 13.16
N PHE A 369 10.39 -4.57 14.28
CA PHE A 369 11.70 -4.99 14.77
C PHE A 369 11.70 -6.43 15.29
N LYS A 370 10.60 -6.89 15.89
CA LYS A 370 10.43 -8.31 16.25
C LYS A 370 10.39 -9.20 15.03
N LEU A 371 9.69 -8.80 13.97
CA LEU A 371 9.65 -9.52 12.69
C LEU A 371 11.05 -9.55 12.04
N LEU A 372 11.77 -8.43 12.05
CA LEU A 372 13.13 -8.36 11.52
C LEU A 372 14.06 -9.37 12.20
N VAL A 373 14.04 -9.47 13.54
CA VAL A 373 14.83 -10.48 14.28
C VAL A 373 14.46 -11.89 13.82
N SER A 374 13.17 -12.20 13.67
CA SER A 374 12.74 -13.51 13.21
C SER A 374 13.17 -13.82 11.77
N MET A 375 13.24 -12.81 10.90
CA MET A 375 13.80 -12.95 9.54
C MET A 375 15.33 -13.14 9.58
N GLU A 376 16.07 -12.39 10.44
CA GLU A 376 17.52 -12.54 10.60
C GLU A 376 17.86 -13.97 11.04
N GLU A 377 17.10 -14.56 11.97
CA GLU A 377 17.24 -15.95 12.43
C GLU A 377 16.98 -16.98 11.32
N SER A 378 16.18 -16.63 10.31
CA SER A 378 15.78 -17.50 9.19
C SER A 378 16.54 -17.21 7.89
N LEU A 379 17.50 -16.29 7.86
CA LEU A 379 18.11 -15.78 6.62
C LEU A 379 18.76 -16.89 5.78
N GLU A 380 19.50 -17.82 6.40
CA GLU A 380 20.14 -18.94 5.70
C GLU A 380 19.10 -19.84 5.02
N GLU A 381 17.98 -20.13 5.69
CA GLU A 381 16.87 -20.88 5.11
C GLU A 381 16.19 -20.12 3.96
N MET A 382 16.05 -18.78 4.09
CA MET A 382 15.50 -17.94 3.03
C MET A 382 16.40 -17.96 1.77
N GLU A 383 17.71 -17.90 1.94
CA GLU A 383 18.69 -18.01 0.84
C GLU A 383 18.60 -19.38 0.15
N ASP A 384 18.52 -20.46 0.91
CA ASP A 384 18.37 -21.82 0.39
C ASP A 384 17.05 -22.01 -0.40
N ILE A 385 15.97 -21.38 0.05
CA ILE A 385 14.68 -21.38 -0.64
C ILE A 385 14.83 -20.70 -2.02
N VAL A 386 15.40 -19.49 -2.08
CA VAL A 386 15.62 -18.76 -3.34
C VAL A 386 16.49 -19.57 -4.29
N LEU A 387 17.57 -20.18 -3.79
CA LEU A 387 18.47 -21.00 -4.62
C LEU A 387 17.74 -22.21 -5.24
N ARG A 388 16.87 -22.88 -4.51
CA ARG A 388 16.08 -24.02 -5.04
C ARG A 388 15.19 -23.61 -6.21
N PHE A 389 14.46 -22.51 -6.10
CA PHE A 389 13.58 -22.06 -7.18
C PHE A 389 14.32 -21.47 -8.38
N SER A 390 15.47 -20.81 -8.17
CA SER A 390 16.30 -20.29 -9.26
C SER A 390 16.96 -21.42 -10.08
N ALA A 391 17.43 -22.50 -9.42
CA ALA A 391 18.01 -23.66 -10.08
C ALA A 391 17.03 -24.43 -10.94
N THR A 392 15.76 -24.57 -10.49
CA THR A 392 14.70 -25.27 -11.24
C THR A 392 14.39 -24.56 -12.55
N LYS A 393 14.43 -23.23 -12.58
CA LYS A 393 14.14 -22.43 -13.78
C LYS A 393 15.27 -22.50 -14.83
N SER A 394 16.51 -22.73 -14.42
CA SER A 394 17.66 -22.89 -15.35
C SER A 394 17.64 -24.24 -16.10
N LEU A 395 16.78 -25.17 -15.70
CA LEU A 395 16.67 -26.52 -16.27
C LEU A 395 15.42 -26.72 -17.16
N ALA A 396 14.50 -25.75 -17.17
CA ALA A 396 13.26 -25.77 -17.97
C ALA A 396 13.43 -24.91 -19.23
#